data_17836d9243c5a13bf588d571afecb771
#
_entry.id   17836d9243c5a13bf588d571afecb771
#
_cell.length_a   1.000
_cell.length_b   1.000
_cell.length_c   1.000
_cell.angle_alpha   90.00
_cell.angle_beta   90.00
_cell.angle_gamma   90.00
#
_symmetry.space_group_name_H-M   'P 1'
#
loop_
_entity.id
_entity.type
_entity.pdbx_description
1 polymer ?
#
loop_
_entity_poly.entity_id
_entity_poly.type
_entity_poly.pdbx_seq_one_letter_code
_entity_poly.pdbx_strand_id
1 'polypeptide(L)'
;MAMAGKFGLDPHLLDDDTLERELRYLYATREETFFNGSRQALLNHTERMLQLEREYANRFPERTKADALRTRRGARGRAGQPTDR
;
A
#
# COMPACT_ATOMS: atom_id res chain seq x y z
N MET A 1 24.35 2.98 1.69
CA MET A 1 24.22 2.80 1.65
C MET A 1 23.80 2.32 0.94
N ALA A 2 23.92 1.91 0.80
CA ALA A 2 23.63 1.37 -0.03
C ALA A 2 22.42 1.11 -0.42
N MET A 3 21.81 0.99 -0.16
CA MET A 3 20.79 0.73 -0.59
C MET A 3 20.33 1.36 -1.39
N ALA A 4 20.69 1.69 -2.02
CA ALA A 4 20.30 2.40 -2.76
C ALA A 4 19.41 2.01 -3.66
N GLY A 5 19.04 1.64 -4.29
CA GLY A 5 18.07 1.35 -5.17
C GLY A 5 16.85 2.08 -4.90
N LYS A 6 15.89 2.02 -5.81
CA LYS A 6 14.67 2.76 -5.66
C LYS A 6 13.92 2.37 -4.41
N PHE A 7 14.07 1.14 -3.98
CA PHE A 7 13.37 0.70 -2.79
C PHE A 7 14.00 1.24 -1.51
N GLY A 8 15.20 1.77 -1.61
CA GLY A 8 15.85 2.32 -0.45
C GLY A 8 15.72 3.81 -0.31
N LEU A 9 15.08 4.47 -1.29
CA LEU A 9 14.95 5.91 -1.23
C LEU A 9 13.92 6.32 -0.20
N ASP A 10 14.22 7.42 0.48
CA ASP A 10 13.25 8.03 1.38
C ASP A 10 12.01 8.38 0.57
N PRO A 11 10.82 8.01 1.03
CA PRO A 11 9.61 8.33 0.28
C PRO A 11 9.46 9.79 -0.05
N HIS A 12 9.97 10.69 0.80
CA HIS A 12 9.91 12.12 0.51
C HIS A 12 10.63 12.51 -0.75
N LEU A 13 11.61 11.71 -1.15
CA LEU A 13 12.44 12.03 -2.31
C LEU A 13 11.83 11.58 -3.61
N LEU A 14 10.75 10.79 -3.56
CA LEU A 14 10.10 10.30 -4.77
C LEU A 14 9.15 11.35 -5.30
N ASP A 15 9.11 11.50 -6.63
CA ASP A 15 8.10 12.38 -7.20
C ASP A 15 6.76 11.63 -7.19
N ASP A 16 5.69 12.34 -7.50
CA ASP A 16 4.34 11.78 -7.41
C ASP A 16 4.18 10.54 -8.28
N ASP A 17 4.68 10.60 -9.50
CA ASP A 17 4.53 9.48 -10.42
C ASP A 17 5.26 8.25 -9.93
N THR A 18 6.48 8.44 -9.43
CA THR A 18 7.27 7.33 -8.93
C THR A 18 6.63 6.72 -7.69
N LEU A 19 6.13 7.58 -6.81
CA LEU A 19 5.45 7.13 -5.61
C LEU A 19 4.26 6.25 -5.95
N GLU A 20 3.41 6.72 -6.86
CA GLU A 20 2.24 5.98 -7.25
C GLU A 20 2.60 4.68 -7.96
N ARG A 21 3.62 4.73 -8.79
CA ARG A 21 4.05 3.56 -9.53
C ARG A 21 4.60 2.49 -8.59
N GLU A 22 5.40 2.91 -7.63
CA GLU A 22 5.96 1.96 -6.69
C GLU A 22 4.87 1.35 -5.82
N LEU A 23 3.91 2.15 -5.36
CA LEU A 23 2.79 1.64 -4.59
C LEU A 23 2.00 0.62 -5.40
N ARG A 24 1.73 0.94 -6.65
CA ARG A 24 0.99 0.03 -7.50
C ARG A 24 1.74 -1.28 -7.69
N TYR A 25 3.04 -1.19 -7.85
CA TYR A 25 3.87 -2.38 -7.98
C TYR A 25 3.80 -3.24 -6.71
N LEU A 26 3.86 -2.60 -5.56
CA LEU A 26 3.82 -3.34 -4.30
C LEU A 26 2.46 -4.01 -4.10
N TYR A 27 1.39 -3.32 -4.44
CA TYR A 27 0.07 -3.94 -4.36
C TYR A 27 -0.03 -5.13 -5.32
N ALA A 28 0.51 -4.97 -6.51
CA ALA A 28 0.42 -6.03 -7.51
C ALA A 28 1.22 -7.27 -7.13
N THR A 29 2.32 -7.08 -6.38
CA THR A 29 3.18 -8.20 -6.04
C THR A 29 2.98 -8.70 -4.62
N ARG A 30 2.01 -8.17 -3.92
CA ARG A 30 1.82 -8.53 -2.53
C ARG A 30 1.50 -10.01 -2.35
N GLU A 31 0.60 -10.51 -3.16
CA GLU A 31 0.19 -11.90 -3.05
C GLU A 31 1.33 -12.83 -3.39
N GLU A 32 2.07 -12.50 -4.42
CA GLU A 32 3.21 -13.32 -4.80
C GLU A 32 4.25 -13.34 -3.68
N THR A 33 4.50 -12.20 -3.07
CA THR A 33 5.47 -12.13 -1.98
C THR A 33 4.98 -12.94 -0.79
N PHE A 34 3.69 -12.91 -0.53
CA PHE A 34 3.13 -13.65 0.57
C PHE A 34 3.30 -15.16 0.38
N PHE A 35 3.05 -15.65 -0.83
CA PHE A 35 3.08 -17.09 -1.05
C PHE A 35 4.46 -17.62 -1.41
N ASN A 36 5.27 -16.84 -2.09
CA ASN A 36 6.55 -17.33 -2.61
C ASN A 36 7.76 -16.68 -2.00
N GLY A 37 7.60 -15.57 -1.31
CA GLY A 37 8.73 -14.90 -0.70
C GLY A 37 9.04 -15.47 0.66
N SER A 38 10.21 -15.13 1.16
CA SER A 38 10.58 -15.50 2.51
C SER A 38 9.82 -14.63 3.49
N ARG A 39 9.86 -15.02 4.75
CA ARG A 39 9.27 -14.20 5.80
C ARG A 39 9.85 -12.80 5.80
N GLN A 40 11.18 -12.72 5.65
CA GLN A 40 11.83 -11.43 5.65
C GLN A 40 11.42 -10.60 4.44
N ALA A 41 11.26 -11.24 3.29
CA ALA A 41 10.80 -10.53 2.11
C ALA A 41 9.41 -9.97 2.32
N LEU A 42 8.54 -10.73 2.96
CA LEU A 42 7.19 -10.24 3.23
C LEU A 42 7.21 -9.06 4.20
N LEU A 43 8.02 -9.15 5.24
CA LEU A 43 8.14 -8.05 6.19
C LEU A 43 8.66 -6.79 5.51
N ASN A 44 9.69 -6.95 4.68
CA ASN A 44 10.25 -5.80 3.97
C ASN A 44 9.23 -5.19 3.03
N HIS A 45 8.49 -6.03 2.34
CA HIS A 45 7.46 -5.58 1.41
C HIS A 45 6.39 -4.79 2.15
N THR A 46 5.94 -5.31 3.27
CA THR A 46 4.89 -4.67 4.06
C THR A 46 5.38 -3.34 4.63
N GLU A 47 6.58 -3.33 5.14
CA GLU A 47 7.12 -2.11 5.73
C GLU A 47 7.27 -1.02 4.68
N ARG A 48 7.78 -1.38 3.51
CA ARG A 48 7.92 -0.40 2.43
C ARG A 48 6.56 0.12 2.00
N MET A 49 5.59 -0.77 1.89
CA MET A 49 4.24 -0.37 1.51
C MET A 49 3.67 0.63 2.48
N LEU A 50 3.85 0.38 3.78
CA LEU A 50 3.33 1.31 4.79
C LEU A 50 4.01 2.66 4.71
N GLN A 51 5.32 2.68 4.46
CA GLN A 51 6.03 3.94 4.33
C GLN A 51 5.50 4.75 3.15
N LEU A 52 5.28 4.08 2.04
CA LEU A 52 4.79 4.77 0.84
C LEU A 52 3.34 5.20 1.01
N GLU A 53 2.54 4.39 1.67
CA GLU A 53 1.16 4.77 1.91
C GLU A 53 1.07 5.99 2.81
N ARG A 54 1.95 6.08 3.80
CA ARG A 54 1.98 7.24 4.66
C ARG A 54 2.36 8.49 3.89
N GLU A 55 3.34 8.36 3.00
CA GLU A 55 3.74 9.50 2.19
C GLU A 55 2.63 9.90 1.24
N TYR A 56 1.95 8.92 0.65
CA TYR A 56 0.83 9.18 -0.24
C TYR A 56 -0.27 9.92 0.50
N ALA A 57 -0.59 9.49 1.72
CA ALA A 57 -1.63 10.13 2.50
C ALA A 57 -1.26 11.58 2.84
N ASN A 58 0.03 11.83 3.08
CA ASN A 58 0.48 13.19 3.35
C ASN A 58 0.34 14.10 2.14
N ARG A 59 0.60 13.56 0.95
CA ARG A 59 0.54 14.36 -0.26
C ARG A 59 -0.88 14.50 -0.79
N PHE A 60 -1.69 13.47 -0.63
CA PHE A 60 -3.02 13.45 -1.22
C PHE A 60 -4.05 13.07 -0.16
N PRO A 61 -4.20 13.89 0.86
CA PRO A 61 -5.11 13.53 1.96
C PRO A 61 -6.56 13.39 1.51
N GLU A 62 -6.97 14.14 0.52
CA GLU A 62 -8.36 14.05 0.05
C GLU A 62 -8.62 12.72 -0.64
N ARG A 63 -7.67 12.26 -1.44
CA ARG A 63 -7.83 10.97 -2.09
C ARG A 63 -7.85 9.85 -1.09
N THR A 64 -6.95 9.91 -0.13
CA THR A 64 -6.84 8.86 0.88
C THR A 64 -8.11 8.77 1.69
N LYS A 65 -8.67 9.92 2.06
CA LYS A 65 -9.90 9.94 2.82
C LYS A 65 -11.05 9.34 2.03
N ALA A 66 -11.16 9.68 0.76
CA ALA A 66 -12.21 9.15 -0.09
C ALA A 66 -12.10 7.65 -0.24
N ASP A 67 -10.88 7.16 -0.43
CA ASP A 67 -10.66 5.73 -0.57
C ASP A 67 -11.01 4.97 0.70
N ALA A 68 -10.65 5.54 1.84
CA ALA A 68 -10.95 4.90 3.12
C ALA A 68 -12.44 4.81 3.35
N LEU A 69 -13.17 5.86 3.01
CA LEU A 69 -14.62 5.85 3.16
C LEU A 69 -15.26 4.84 2.24
N ARG A 70 -14.79 4.77 1.01
CA ARG A 70 -15.35 3.84 0.05
C ARG A 70 -15.11 2.39 0.49
N THR A 71 -13.90 2.11 0.96
CA THR A 71 -13.57 0.77 1.43
C THR A 71 -14.40 0.39 2.64
N ARG A 72 -14.56 1.32 3.57
CA ARG A 72 -15.32 1.05 4.77
C ARG A 72 -16.77 0.78 4.45
N ARG A 73 -17.33 1.55 3.52
CA ARG A 73 -18.71 1.36 3.12
C ARG A 73 -18.90 0.00 2.45
N GLY A 74 -17.96 -0.41 1.61
CA GLY A 74 -18.03 -1.70 0.98
C GLY A 74 -17.94 -2.84 1.97
N ALA A 75 -17.07 -2.74 2.94
CA ALA A 75 -16.94 -3.76 3.96
C ALA A 75 -18.20 -3.88 4.79
N ARG A 76 -18.78 -2.73 5.12
CA ARG A 76 -20.00 -2.73 5.89
C ARG A 76 -21.14 -3.38 5.11
N GLY A 77 -21.19 -3.11 3.81
CA GLY A 77 -22.22 -3.72 2.99
C GLY A 77 -22.11 -5.22 2.96
N ARG A 78 -20.89 -5.71 2.83
CA ARG A 78 -20.70 -7.16 2.83
C ARG A 78 -21.03 -7.78 4.17
N ALA A 79 -20.65 -7.11 5.23
CA ALA A 79 -20.97 -7.62 6.57
C ALA A 79 -22.45 -7.65 6.81
N GLY A 80 -23.17 -6.71 6.26
CA GLY A 80 -24.59 -6.63 6.45
C GLY A 80 -25.39 -7.60 5.65
N GLN A 81 -24.80 -8.26 4.69
CA GLN A 81 -25.53 -9.16 3.93
C GLN A 81 -25.74 -10.30 4.63
N PRO A 82 -26.22 -10.77 4.92
CA PRO A 82 -26.25 -11.63 5.68
C PRO A 82 -26.21 -12.46 5.53
N THR A 83 -26.06 -12.41 5.62
CA THR A 83 -25.95 -13.07 5.75
C THR A 83 -26.88 -13.32 6.07
N ASP A 84 -27.35 -12.93 6.08
CA ASP A 84 -28.03 -12.91 6.40
C ASP A 84 -28.83 -12.85 6.27
N ARG A 85 -29.04 -12.82 6.01
CA ARG A 85 -29.68 -12.54 5.92
C ARG A 85 -30.09 -13.01 5.77
#